data_623d1995261aba7c4a9cc0a7a205f671
#
_entry.id   623d1995261aba7c4a9cc0a7a205f671
#
_cell.length_a   1.000
_cell.length_b   1.000
_cell.length_c   1.000
_cell.angle_alpha   90.00
_cell.angle_beta   90.00
_cell.angle_gamma   90.00
#
_symmetry.space_group_name_H-M   'P 1'
#
loop_
_entity.id
_entity.type
_entity.pdbx_description
1 polymer ?
#
loop_
_entity_poly.entity_id
_entity_poly.type
_entity_poly.pdbx_seq_one_letter_code
_entity_poly.pdbx_strand_id
1 'polypeptide(L)'
;MENCKSRKTQITTGECILKKVKKHRKRVVITLSKNENKYKAIQSLFNEKKASLMQLCEIAKVNRSGYYKWLNRDKSNLELENIKLATLITNIYEEKKGVFCSLRMTLQLNREYKLNVNHKRVYRLMRAVGLRSICRKKKFSYVKCTPEVIAENVLNRKFSADKTSQKWLTDVTEFKLTNGTKAYLSAILDLGDRSIVSYVIGKSNNNNLVFETFNKAIEVYPNAKPIFHSDRGYQYTSRVFKSKLLTQGMIQSMSRVGHCIDNAPMEGFWGILKVEMYYLRKFDTYEQLVKAID
;
A
#
# COMPACT_ATOMS: atom_id res chain seq x y z
N MET A 1 -25.19 35.96 -44.48
CA MET A 1 -23.82 35.53 -44.15
C MET A 1 -23.46 35.69 -42.67
N GLU A 2 -24.05 36.58 -41.90
CA GLU A 2 -23.77 36.79 -40.47
C GLU A 2 -24.20 35.62 -39.55
N ASN A 3 -25.32 34.96 -39.86
CA ASN A 3 -25.85 33.85 -39.05
C ASN A 3 -24.96 32.60 -39.09
N CYS A 4 -24.14 32.38 -40.10
CA CYS A 4 -23.26 31.24 -40.23
C CYS A 4 -21.94 31.39 -39.44
N LYS A 5 -21.42 32.66 -39.37
CA LYS A 5 -20.23 32.97 -38.56
C LYS A 5 -20.54 32.91 -37.07
N SER A 6 -21.71 33.36 -36.61
CA SER A 6 -22.17 33.30 -35.23
C SER A 6 -22.33 31.84 -34.75
N ARG A 7 -22.92 30.96 -35.56
CA ARG A 7 -23.04 29.49 -35.22
C ARG A 7 -21.69 28.80 -35.15
N LYS A 8 -20.75 29.06 -36.06
CA LYS A 8 -19.41 28.46 -35.99
C LYS A 8 -18.65 28.91 -34.74
N THR A 9 -18.74 30.19 -34.35
CA THR A 9 -18.10 30.69 -33.12
C THR A 9 -18.72 30.08 -31.86
N GLN A 10 -20.02 29.85 -31.83
CA GLN A 10 -20.71 29.19 -30.71
C GLN A 10 -20.30 27.70 -30.56
N ILE A 11 -20.15 26.97 -31.67
CA ILE A 11 -19.74 25.57 -31.66
C ILE A 11 -18.30 25.43 -31.15
N THR A 12 -17.36 26.25 -31.63
CA THR A 12 -15.96 26.24 -31.19
C THR A 12 -15.80 26.62 -29.72
N THR A 13 -16.58 27.58 -29.25
CA THR A 13 -16.58 28.02 -27.84
C THR A 13 -17.21 26.93 -26.93
N GLY A 14 -18.28 26.29 -27.40
CA GLY A 14 -18.94 25.19 -26.70
C GLY A 14 -17.99 23.97 -26.51
N GLU A 15 -17.26 23.58 -27.56
CA GLU A 15 -16.24 22.52 -27.46
C GLU A 15 -15.09 22.91 -26.52
N CYS A 16 -14.68 24.17 -26.52
CA CYS A 16 -13.63 24.66 -25.63
C CYS A 16 -14.07 24.63 -24.16
N ILE A 17 -15.32 24.98 -23.86
CA ILE A 17 -15.90 24.85 -22.51
C ILE A 17 -15.94 23.39 -22.09
N LEU A 18 -16.43 22.49 -22.94
CA LEU A 18 -16.49 21.06 -22.63
C LEU A 18 -15.10 20.46 -22.36
N LYS A 19 -14.09 20.82 -23.14
CA LYS A 19 -12.70 20.41 -22.94
C LYS A 19 -12.15 20.92 -21.62
N LYS A 20 -12.39 22.19 -21.26
CA LYS A 20 -11.96 22.79 -19.99
C LYS A 20 -12.71 22.21 -18.79
N VAL A 21 -14.02 22.00 -18.88
CA VAL A 21 -14.80 21.33 -17.82
C VAL A 21 -14.29 19.91 -17.59
N LYS A 22 -13.96 19.15 -18.65
CA LYS A 22 -13.33 17.81 -18.52
C LYS A 22 -11.95 17.89 -17.88
N LYS A 23 -11.13 18.91 -18.22
CA LYS A 23 -9.81 19.13 -17.61
C LYS A 23 -9.93 19.50 -16.12
N HIS A 24 -10.90 20.32 -15.75
CA HIS A 24 -11.17 20.66 -14.35
C HIS A 24 -11.77 19.50 -13.54
N ARG A 25 -12.55 18.58 -14.18
CA ARG A 25 -13.00 17.34 -13.53
C ARG A 25 -11.85 16.41 -13.13
N LYS A 26 -10.71 16.46 -13.83
CA LYS A 26 -9.51 15.68 -13.48
C LYS A 26 -8.71 16.32 -12.34
N ARG A 27 -8.81 17.64 -12.13
CA ARG A 27 -8.28 18.35 -10.95
C ARG A 27 -9.39 18.40 -9.92
N VAL A 28 -9.29 17.54 -8.96
CA VAL A 28 -10.36 17.27 -8.02
C VAL A 28 -10.72 18.47 -7.20
N VAL A 29 -11.99 18.76 -7.22
CA VAL A 29 -12.62 19.85 -6.49
C VAL A 29 -12.82 19.40 -5.04
N ILE A 30 -12.17 20.08 -4.12
CA ILE A 30 -12.36 19.95 -2.66
C ILE A 30 -13.74 20.52 -2.26
N THR A 31 -14.43 21.18 -3.18
CA THR A 31 -15.68 21.89 -3.00
C THR A 31 -16.87 21.19 -3.65
N LEU A 32 -18.01 21.25 -2.99
CA LEU A 32 -19.18 20.40 -3.24
C LEU A 32 -20.23 21.00 -4.22
N SER A 33 -19.95 22.10 -4.91
CA SER A 33 -20.97 22.69 -5.79
C SER A 33 -20.99 22.05 -7.18
N LYS A 34 -22.18 21.60 -7.59
CA LYS A 34 -22.44 20.94 -8.89
C LYS A 34 -21.96 21.77 -10.10
N ASN A 35 -21.87 23.09 -9.98
CA ASN A 35 -21.56 24.02 -11.06
C ASN A 35 -20.16 24.64 -10.98
N GLU A 36 -19.37 24.35 -9.94
CA GLU A 36 -18.07 25.00 -9.72
C GLU A 36 -17.08 24.78 -10.87
N ASN A 37 -17.04 23.56 -11.43
CA ASN A 37 -16.19 23.29 -12.58
C ASN A 37 -16.59 24.08 -13.82
N LYS A 38 -17.91 24.39 -13.97
CA LYS A 38 -18.42 25.24 -15.03
C LYS A 38 -18.00 26.68 -14.79
N TYR A 39 -18.12 27.17 -13.56
CA TYR A 39 -17.72 28.55 -13.20
C TYR A 39 -16.21 28.76 -13.38
N LYS A 40 -15.37 27.82 -12.97
CA LYS A 40 -13.92 27.86 -13.21
C LYS A 40 -13.56 27.86 -14.70
N ALA A 41 -14.27 27.06 -15.50
CA ALA A 41 -14.10 27.07 -16.96
C ALA A 41 -14.50 28.38 -17.59
N ILE A 42 -15.63 28.96 -17.15
CA ILE A 42 -16.11 30.29 -17.58
C ILE A 42 -15.08 31.37 -17.23
N GLN A 43 -14.59 31.39 -15.99
CA GLN A 43 -13.59 32.35 -15.53
C GLN A 43 -12.31 32.28 -16.37
N SER A 44 -11.81 31.06 -16.65
CA SER A 44 -10.59 30.94 -17.44
C SER A 44 -10.76 31.39 -18.90
N LEU A 45 -11.93 31.13 -19.51
CA LEU A 45 -12.22 31.57 -20.88
C LEU A 45 -12.49 33.05 -20.97
N PHE A 46 -13.14 33.64 -19.95
CA PHE A 46 -13.36 35.07 -19.84
C PHE A 46 -12.03 35.83 -19.71
N ASN A 47 -11.12 35.34 -18.87
CA ASN A 47 -9.77 35.90 -18.70
C ASN A 47 -8.94 35.80 -20.00
N GLU A 48 -9.15 34.76 -20.81
CA GLU A 48 -8.53 34.61 -22.14
C GLU A 48 -9.20 35.49 -23.23
N LYS A 49 -10.19 36.32 -22.87
CA LYS A 49 -10.95 37.20 -23.77
C LYS A 49 -11.55 36.51 -24.99
N LYS A 50 -11.92 35.21 -24.86
CA LYS A 50 -12.45 34.41 -25.97
C LYS A 50 -13.93 34.62 -26.28
N ALA A 51 -14.72 35.06 -25.29
CA ALA A 51 -16.13 35.33 -25.44
C ALA A 51 -16.64 36.19 -24.29
N SER A 52 -17.82 36.84 -24.49
CA SER A 52 -18.47 37.59 -23.42
C SER A 52 -18.98 36.68 -22.31
N LEU A 53 -19.05 37.21 -21.07
CA LEU A 53 -19.51 36.44 -19.92
C LEU A 53 -20.94 35.90 -20.13
N MET A 54 -21.79 36.69 -20.80
CA MET A 54 -23.18 36.33 -21.10
C MET A 54 -23.23 35.07 -21.99
N GLN A 55 -22.47 35.04 -23.07
CA GLN A 55 -22.39 33.94 -24.01
C GLN A 55 -21.80 32.67 -23.32
N LEU A 56 -20.77 32.84 -22.48
CA LEU A 56 -20.15 31.73 -21.75
C LEU A 56 -21.13 31.09 -20.74
N CYS A 57 -21.91 31.90 -20.02
CA CYS A 57 -22.93 31.41 -19.09
C CYS A 57 -24.07 30.70 -19.81
N GLU A 58 -24.52 31.22 -20.95
CA GLU A 58 -25.56 30.59 -21.78
C GLU A 58 -25.12 29.23 -22.32
N ILE A 59 -23.92 29.14 -22.92
CA ILE A 59 -23.35 27.87 -23.44
C ILE A 59 -23.15 26.85 -22.31
N ALA A 60 -22.72 27.29 -21.12
CA ALA A 60 -22.53 26.42 -19.97
C ALA A 60 -23.85 26.04 -19.27
N LYS A 61 -24.96 26.63 -19.68
CA LYS A 61 -26.29 26.50 -19.04
C LYS A 61 -26.22 26.75 -17.53
N VAL A 62 -25.72 27.92 -17.15
CA VAL A 62 -25.65 28.42 -15.77
C VAL A 62 -26.13 29.85 -15.66
N ASN A 63 -26.76 30.18 -14.53
CA ASN A 63 -27.23 31.55 -14.27
C ASN A 63 -26.03 32.48 -13.98
N ARG A 64 -26.04 33.67 -14.60
CA ARG A 64 -25.01 34.69 -14.40
C ARG A 64 -24.95 35.19 -12.95
N SER A 65 -26.10 35.31 -12.28
CA SER A 65 -26.14 35.64 -10.85
C SER A 65 -25.47 34.57 -9.97
N GLY A 66 -25.63 33.30 -10.33
CA GLY A 66 -24.96 32.16 -9.65
C GLY A 66 -23.44 32.21 -9.83
N TYR A 67 -22.94 32.62 -11.00
CA TYR A 67 -21.52 32.82 -11.25
C TYR A 67 -20.94 33.95 -10.37
N TYR A 68 -21.58 35.10 -10.30
CA TYR A 68 -21.11 36.19 -9.44
C TYR A 68 -21.18 35.85 -7.96
N LYS A 69 -22.24 35.16 -7.49
CA LYS A 69 -22.31 34.66 -6.12
C LYS A 69 -21.14 33.70 -5.82
N TRP A 70 -20.79 32.83 -6.76
CA TRP A 70 -19.64 31.94 -6.60
C TRP A 70 -18.31 32.71 -6.59
N LEU A 71 -18.16 33.71 -7.43
CA LEU A 71 -16.95 34.54 -7.53
C LEU A 71 -16.66 35.32 -6.24
N ASN A 72 -17.71 35.89 -5.64
CA ASN A 72 -17.62 36.76 -4.46
C ASN A 72 -17.82 36.01 -3.14
N ARG A 73 -17.92 34.67 -3.19
CA ARG A 73 -18.16 33.84 -1.99
C ARG A 73 -16.89 33.63 -1.21
N ASP A 74 -16.91 33.90 0.08
CA ASP A 74 -15.89 33.47 1.00
C ASP A 74 -15.90 31.94 1.16
N LYS A 75 -14.73 31.35 1.41
CA LYS A 75 -14.60 29.92 1.68
C LYS A 75 -15.22 29.61 3.04
N SER A 76 -16.04 28.57 3.10
CA SER A 76 -16.61 28.11 4.36
C SER A 76 -15.52 27.53 5.29
N ASN A 77 -15.75 27.52 6.60
CA ASN A 77 -14.84 26.94 7.58
C ASN A 77 -14.51 25.49 7.23
N LEU A 78 -15.50 24.71 6.78
CA LEU A 78 -15.30 23.32 6.35
C LEU A 78 -14.38 23.22 5.12
N GLU A 79 -14.47 24.15 4.19
CA GLU A 79 -13.58 24.20 3.01
C GLU A 79 -12.14 24.52 3.43
N LEU A 80 -11.96 25.46 4.35
CA LEU A 80 -10.64 25.79 4.90
C LEU A 80 -10.01 24.63 5.65
N GLU A 81 -10.79 23.92 6.47
CA GLU A 81 -10.34 22.70 7.14
C GLU A 81 -9.96 21.60 6.13
N ASN A 82 -10.77 21.40 5.08
CA ASN A 82 -10.47 20.41 4.06
C ASN A 82 -9.20 20.74 3.28
N ILE A 83 -8.92 22.04 3.04
CA ILE A 83 -7.67 22.48 2.41
C ILE A 83 -6.47 22.15 3.32
N LYS A 84 -6.55 22.52 4.61
CA LYS A 84 -5.50 22.21 5.59
C LYS A 84 -5.26 20.70 5.69
N LEU A 85 -6.32 19.92 5.78
CA LEU A 85 -6.24 18.47 5.86
C LEU A 85 -5.67 17.86 4.57
N ALA A 86 -6.05 18.37 3.40
CA ALA A 86 -5.51 17.90 2.12
C ALA A 86 -4.01 18.19 1.99
N THR A 87 -3.54 19.35 2.44
CA THR A 87 -2.10 19.66 2.48
C THR A 87 -1.35 18.69 3.39
N LEU A 88 -1.88 18.45 4.60
CA LEU A 88 -1.27 17.50 5.54
C LEU A 88 -1.22 16.07 4.97
N ILE A 89 -2.31 15.61 4.34
CA ILE A 89 -2.36 14.31 3.66
C ILE A 89 -1.30 14.23 2.55
N THR A 90 -1.09 15.30 1.79
CA THR A 90 -0.09 15.33 0.72
C THR A 90 1.32 15.21 1.29
N ASN A 91 1.64 15.95 2.35
CA ASN A 91 2.94 15.90 3.00
C ASN A 91 3.26 14.49 3.56
N ILE A 92 2.30 13.88 4.26
CA ILE A 92 2.46 12.51 4.77
C ILE A 92 2.59 11.51 3.60
N TYR A 93 1.83 11.69 2.53
CA TYR A 93 1.90 10.81 1.37
C TYR A 93 3.27 10.86 0.69
N GLU A 94 3.87 12.03 0.56
CA GLU A 94 5.21 12.22 0.00
C GLU A 94 6.29 11.65 0.93
N GLU A 95 6.20 11.92 2.25
CA GLU A 95 7.09 11.36 3.26
C GLU A 95 7.10 9.83 3.22
N LYS A 96 5.91 9.21 3.18
CA LYS A 96 5.73 7.75 3.12
C LYS A 96 5.81 7.19 1.69
N LYS A 97 6.31 7.98 0.72
CA LYS A 97 6.56 7.58 -0.67
C LYS A 97 5.37 6.90 -1.37
N GLY A 98 4.16 7.33 -1.05
CA GLY A 98 2.94 6.85 -1.69
C GLY A 98 2.41 5.48 -1.23
N VAL A 99 3.01 4.87 -0.21
CA VAL A 99 2.63 3.53 0.29
C VAL A 99 1.29 3.53 1.03
N PHE A 100 0.96 4.66 1.69
CA PHE A 100 -0.22 4.71 2.54
C PHE A 100 -1.53 4.74 1.75
N CYS A 101 -2.38 3.74 2.00
CA CYS A 101 -3.77 3.77 1.57
C CYS A 101 -4.60 4.67 2.51
N SER A 102 -5.85 4.95 2.13
CA SER A 102 -6.72 5.85 2.90
C SER A 102 -6.95 5.40 4.35
N LEU A 103 -6.98 4.10 4.62
CA LEU A 103 -7.11 3.57 5.99
C LEU A 103 -5.88 3.88 6.84
N ARG A 104 -4.68 3.56 6.34
CA ARG A 104 -3.42 3.87 7.04
C ARG A 104 -3.24 5.37 7.21
N MET A 105 -3.57 6.16 6.19
CA MET A 105 -3.54 7.62 6.26
C MET A 105 -4.46 8.14 7.38
N THR A 106 -5.67 7.58 7.52
CA THR A 106 -6.60 7.93 8.61
C THR A 106 -6.03 7.58 9.98
N LEU A 107 -5.44 6.38 10.12
CA LEU A 107 -4.80 5.97 11.37
C LEU A 107 -3.65 6.89 11.76
N GLN A 108 -2.81 7.26 10.80
CA GLN A 108 -1.70 8.18 11.00
C GLN A 108 -2.18 9.57 11.48
N LEU A 109 -3.16 10.15 10.77
CA LEU A 109 -3.76 11.43 11.13
C LEU A 109 -4.37 11.43 12.54
N ASN A 110 -5.06 10.36 12.91
CA ASN A 110 -5.71 10.29 14.21
C ASN A 110 -4.70 10.01 15.35
N ARG A 111 -3.65 9.22 15.12
CA ARG A 111 -2.65 8.87 16.15
C ARG A 111 -1.63 9.99 16.35
N GLU A 112 -0.97 10.46 15.31
CA GLU A 112 0.13 11.41 15.42
C GLU A 112 -0.36 12.86 15.53
N TYR A 113 -1.37 13.22 14.75
CA TYR A 113 -1.88 14.59 14.72
C TYR A 113 -3.11 14.78 15.62
N LYS A 114 -3.57 13.71 16.33
CA LYS A 114 -4.73 13.72 17.22
C LYS A 114 -6.01 14.28 16.56
N LEU A 115 -6.12 14.12 15.24
CA LEU A 115 -7.27 14.55 14.45
C LEU A 115 -8.33 13.44 14.49
N ASN A 116 -9.54 13.74 14.92
CA ASN A 116 -10.65 12.78 14.86
C ASN A 116 -11.32 12.82 13.49
N VAL A 117 -10.65 12.28 12.46
CA VAL A 117 -11.09 12.35 11.07
C VAL A 117 -11.63 11.00 10.60
N ASN A 118 -12.81 11.03 9.96
CA ASN A 118 -13.42 9.82 9.42
C ASN A 118 -12.72 9.37 8.13
N HIS A 119 -12.50 8.06 7.98
CA HIS A 119 -11.91 7.42 6.81
C HIS A 119 -12.58 7.85 5.48
N LYS A 120 -13.91 7.97 5.43
CA LYS A 120 -14.62 8.41 4.23
C LYS A 120 -14.25 9.84 3.82
N ARG A 121 -13.94 10.74 4.79
CA ARG A 121 -13.47 12.12 4.52
C ARG A 121 -12.06 12.07 3.94
N VAL A 122 -11.15 11.32 4.55
CA VAL A 122 -9.76 11.15 4.07
C VAL A 122 -9.73 10.56 2.67
N TYR A 123 -10.50 9.48 2.42
CA TYR A 123 -10.60 8.87 1.10
C TYR A 123 -11.03 9.87 0.01
N ARG A 124 -12.07 10.68 0.29
CA ARG A 124 -12.53 11.70 -0.66
C ARG A 124 -11.45 12.75 -0.92
N LEU A 125 -10.75 13.22 0.11
CA LEU A 125 -9.67 14.20 -0.03
C LEU A 125 -8.47 13.63 -0.81
N MET A 126 -8.01 12.41 -0.52
CA MET A 126 -6.98 11.76 -1.30
C MET A 126 -7.36 11.63 -2.78
N ARG A 127 -8.59 11.19 -3.06
CA ARG A 127 -9.13 11.14 -4.43
C ARG A 127 -9.18 12.54 -5.04
N ALA A 128 -9.49 13.52 -4.22
CA ALA A 128 -9.58 14.93 -4.54
C ALA A 128 -8.24 15.50 -5.02
N VAL A 129 -7.18 15.21 -4.36
CA VAL A 129 -5.83 15.65 -4.71
C VAL A 129 -5.17 14.72 -5.75
N GLY A 130 -5.84 13.62 -6.15
CA GLY A 130 -5.31 12.66 -7.14
C GLY A 130 -4.35 11.63 -6.55
N LEU A 131 -4.28 11.52 -5.22
CA LEU A 131 -3.41 10.59 -4.52
C LEU A 131 -4.03 9.19 -4.48
N ARG A 132 -3.24 8.17 -4.79
CA ARG A 132 -3.60 6.76 -4.66
C ARG A 132 -2.40 5.99 -4.16
N SER A 133 -2.63 5.03 -3.25
CA SER A 133 -1.56 4.15 -2.81
C SER A 133 -0.98 3.36 -3.98
N ILE A 134 0.33 3.20 -3.96
CA ILE A 134 1.06 2.42 -4.96
C ILE A 134 0.89 0.95 -4.57
N CYS A 135 0.21 0.18 -5.41
CA CYS A 135 -0.02 -1.24 -5.21
C CYS A 135 0.68 -2.05 -6.30
N ARG A 136 1.36 -3.13 -5.90
CA ARG A 136 1.95 -4.08 -6.84
C ARG A 136 0.86 -4.90 -7.52
N LYS A 137 0.92 -5.02 -8.85
CA LYS A 137 0.11 -6.00 -9.59
C LYS A 137 0.71 -7.40 -9.39
N LYS A 138 -0.10 -8.34 -8.89
CA LYS A 138 0.31 -9.74 -8.70
C LYS A 138 0.61 -10.37 -10.07
N LYS A 139 1.84 -10.89 -10.25
CA LYS A 139 2.19 -11.74 -11.41
C LYS A 139 2.03 -13.18 -10.99
N PHE A 140 1.28 -13.98 -11.74
CA PHE A 140 1.18 -15.42 -11.51
C PHE A 140 2.40 -16.11 -12.10
N SER A 141 3.06 -16.94 -11.29
CA SER A 141 4.12 -17.86 -11.73
C SER A 141 3.86 -19.22 -11.08
N TYR A 142 3.81 -20.26 -11.89
CA TYR A 142 3.64 -21.65 -11.43
C TYR A 142 4.97 -22.40 -11.62
N VAL A 143 5.51 -22.95 -10.55
CA VAL A 143 6.62 -23.92 -10.61
C VAL A 143 6.18 -25.17 -9.83
N LYS A 144 6.15 -26.32 -10.51
CA LYS A 144 5.90 -27.63 -9.87
C LYS A 144 7.22 -28.20 -9.38
N CYS A 145 7.32 -28.50 -8.08
CA CYS A 145 8.39 -29.30 -7.50
C CYS A 145 7.81 -30.54 -6.84
N THR A 146 8.47 -31.70 -7.01
CA THR A 146 8.16 -32.94 -6.33
C THR A 146 8.91 -32.99 -4.98
N PRO A 147 8.26 -33.33 -3.87
CA PRO A 147 8.86 -33.25 -2.54
C PRO A 147 9.08 -34.61 -1.87
N GLU A 148 10.08 -34.65 -1.02
CA GLU A 148 10.27 -35.72 -0.02
C GLU A 148 9.42 -35.43 1.23
N VAL A 149 8.85 -36.48 1.84
CA VAL A 149 7.98 -36.36 3.02
C VAL A 149 8.80 -36.49 4.28
N ILE A 150 8.86 -35.48 5.14
CA ILE A 150 9.67 -35.52 6.36
C ILE A 150 8.87 -35.28 7.64
N ALA A 151 7.83 -34.41 7.63
CA ALA A 151 6.96 -34.19 8.76
C ALA A 151 5.50 -33.95 8.33
N GLU A 152 4.56 -34.32 9.19
CA GLU A 152 3.13 -34.13 8.97
C GLU A 152 2.74 -32.65 9.13
N ASN A 153 1.64 -32.24 8.48
CA ASN A 153 1.06 -30.93 8.68
C ASN A 153 0.19 -30.92 9.96
N VAL A 154 0.83 -30.74 11.10
CA VAL A 154 0.16 -30.64 12.40
C VAL A 154 -0.63 -29.35 12.54
N LEU A 155 -0.13 -28.24 11.94
CA LEU A 155 -0.78 -26.94 11.99
C LEU A 155 -2.15 -26.94 11.30
N ASN A 156 -2.29 -27.68 10.21
CA ASN A 156 -3.51 -27.90 9.42
C ASN A 156 -4.32 -26.60 9.18
N ARG A 157 -3.63 -25.51 8.79
CA ARG A 157 -4.22 -24.18 8.52
C ARG A 157 -4.92 -23.51 9.72
N LYS A 158 -4.72 -23.99 10.93
CA LYS A 158 -5.24 -23.34 12.14
C LYS A 158 -4.30 -22.21 12.54
N PHE A 159 -4.43 -21.07 11.82
CA PHE A 159 -3.56 -19.89 11.97
C PHE A 159 -3.95 -18.95 13.11
N SER A 160 -4.86 -19.35 13.98
CA SER A 160 -5.17 -18.67 15.24
C SER A 160 -4.41 -19.34 16.39
N ALA A 161 -3.91 -18.54 17.31
CA ALA A 161 -3.35 -18.99 18.57
C ALA A 161 -3.93 -18.14 19.70
N ASP A 162 -4.22 -18.75 20.85
CA ASP A 162 -4.82 -18.05 21.98
C ASP A 162 -3.78 -17.28 22.80
N LYS A 163 -2.53 -17.72 22.73
CA LYS A 163 -1.38 -17.13 23.44
C LYS A 163 -0.18 -17.03 22.52
N THR A 164 0.72 -16.12 22.84
CA THR A 164 2.04 -16.04 22.22
C THR A 164 2.84 -17.32 22.46
N SER A 165 3.79 -17.60 21.59
CA SER A 165 4.68 -18.77 21.66
C SER A 165 3.99 -20.13 21.60
N GLN A 166 2.76 -20.21 21.07
CA GLN A 166 2.08 -21.49 20.81
C GLN A 166 2.36 -22.03 19.42
N LYS A 167 2.46 -21.14 18.42
CA LYS A 167 2.62 -21.50 17.01
C LYS A 167 3.55 -20.52 16.32
N TRP A 168 4.66 -20.99 15.82
CA TRP A 168 5.63 -20.22 15.06
C TRP A 168 5.66 -20.67 13.61
N LEU A 169 5.62 -19.73 12.69
CA LEU A 169 5.81 -19.95 11.27
C LEU A 169 7.16 -19.42 10.85
N THR A 170 7.83 -20.13 9.96
CA THR A 170 9.09 -19.69 9.39
C THR A 170 9.13 -19.86 7.89
N ASP A 171 9.89 -19.00 7.25
CA ASP A 171 10.17 -19.06 5.82
C ASP A 171 11.39 -18.21 5.47
N VAL A 172 11.94 -18.42 4.28
CA VAL A 172 13.04 -17.63 3.73
C VAL A 172 12.59 -16.91 2.48
N THR A 173 12.82 -15.61 2.42
CA THR A 173 12.52 -14.81 1.22
C THR A 173 13.80 -14.28 0.57
N GLU A 174 13.78 -14.16 -0.76
CA GLU A 174 14.87 -13.64 -1.57
C GLU A 174 14.62 -12.17 -1.94
N PHE A 175 15.68 -11.36 -1.86
CA PHE A 175 15.78 -10.03 -2.42
C PHE A 175 16.87 -9.99 -3.48
N LYS A 176 16.64 -9.28 -4.58
CA LYS A 176 17.60 -9.10 -5.66
C LYS A 176 18.04 -7.63 -5.69
N LEU A 177 19.34 -7.39 -5.57
CA LEU A 177 19.93 -6.05 -5.65
C LEU A 177 20.04 -5.60 -7.12
N THR A 178 20.24 -4.31 -7.36
CA THR A 178 20.38 -3.75 -8.71
C THR A 178 21.57 -4.30 -9.47
N ASN A 179 22.66 -4.62 -8.77
CA ASN A 179 23.85 -5.27 -9.32
C ASN A 179 23.67 -6.76 -9.66
N GLY A 180 22.44 -7.32 -9.45
CA GLY A 180 22.12 -8.72 -9.72
C GLY A 180 22.47 -9.69 -8.59
N THR A 181 23.16 -9.24 -7.53
CA THR A 181 23.43 -10.09 -6.35
C THR A 181 22.14 -10.33 -5.56
N LYS A 182 22.11 -11.41 -4.77
CA LYS A 182 20.96 -11.82 -3.99
C LYS A 182 21.24 -11.69 -2.50
N ALA A 183 20.21 -11.32 -1.76
CA ALA A 183 20.18 -11.39 -0.31
C ALA A 183 18.96 -12.22 0.14
N TYR A 184 19.08 -12.88 1.26
CA TYR A 184 18.06 -13.78 1.81
C TYR A 184 17.70 -13.33 3.22
N LEU A 185 16.43 -13.29 3.52
CA LEU A 185 15.91 -12.99 4.84
C LEU A 185 15.15 -14.21 5.35
N SER A 186 15.63 -14.78 6.44
CA SER A 186 14.91 -15.80 7.21
C SER A 186 14.23 -15.12 8.39
N ALA A 187 12.99 -15.44 8.66
CA ALA A 187 12.28 -14.90 9.83
C ALA A 187 11.33 -15.94 10.44
N ILE A 188 11.04 -15.75 11.72
CA ILE A 188 10.08 -16.52 12.49
C ILE A 188 8.97 -15.58 12.93
N LEU A 189 7.72 -15.93 12.59
CA LEU A 189 6.50 -15.19 12.90
C LEU A 189 5.72 -15.94 13.98
N ASP A 190 5.35 -15.29 15.07
CA ASP A 190 4.40 -15.79 16.04
C ASP A 190 2.96 -15.60 15.55
N LEU A 191 2.13 -16.63 15.66
CA LEU A 191 0.72 -16.54 15.27
C LEU A 191 -0.18 -15.95 16.38
N GLY A 192 0.30 -15.86 17.62
CA GLY A 192 -0.47 -15.31 18.73
C GLY A 192 -0.66 -13.81 18.62
N ASP A 193 0.42 -13.07 18.43
CA ASP A 193 0.42 -11.61 18.36
C ASP A 193 0.81 -11.06 16.98
N ARG A 194 1.19 -11.93 16.04
CA ARG A 194 1.66 -11.58 14.69
C ARG A 194 2.98 -10.81 14.69
N SER A 195 3.77 -10.91 15.72
CA SER A 195 5.10 -10.31 15.81
C SER A 195 6.17 -11.20 15.15
N ILE A 196 7.29 -10.59 14.77
CA ILE A 196 8.49 -11.30 14.35
C ILE A 196 9.31 -11.64 15.58
N VAL A 197 9.42 -12.93 15.87
CA VAL A 197 10.19 -13.46 17.01
C VAL A 197 11.69 -13.23 16.81
N SER A 198 12.17 -13.55 15.62
CA SER A 198 13.57 -13.35 15.21
C SER A 198 13.70 -13.30 13.71
N TYR A 199 14.78 -12.71 13.23
CA TYR A 199 15.16 -12.74 11.81
C TYR A 199 16.68 -12.64 11.63
N VAL A 200 17.16 -13.13 10.48
CA VAL A 200 18.55 -13.02 10.04
C VAL A 200 18.60 -12.73 8.55
N ILE A 201 19.47 -11.81 8.17
CA ILE A 201 19.73 -11.47 6.77
C ILE A 201 21.08 -12.07 6.38
N GLY A 202 21.13 -12.75 5.25
CA GLY A 202 22.35 -13.38 4.75
C GLY A 202 22.54 -13.22 3.25
N LYS A 203 23.77 -13.39 2.80
CA LYS A 203 24.13 -13.38 1.37
C LYS A 203 23.88 -14.73 0.67
N SER A 204 23.63 -15.79 1.45
CA SER A 204 23.42 -17.16 0.96
C SER A 204 22.21 -17.80 1.60
N ASN A 205 21.41 -18.52 0.80
CA ASN A 205 20.31 -19.33 1.29
C ASN A 205 20.84 -20.71 1.69
N ASN A 206 21.37 -20.81 2.90
CA ASN A 206 21.97 -22.04 3.44
C ASN A 206 21.35 -22.43 4.78
N ASN A 207 21.74 -23.62 5.30
CA ASN A 207 21.26 -24.10 6.58
C ASN A 207 21.60 -23.15 7.73
N ASN A 208 22.77 -22.50 7.68
CA ASN A 208 23.24 -21.61 8.74
C ASN A 208 22.31 -20.43 8.93
N LEU A 209 21.77 -19.86 7.84
CA LEU A 209 20.82 -18.74 7.90
C LEU A 209 19.59 -19.10 8.76
N VAL A 210 19.00 -20.27 8.52
CA VAL A 210 17.83 -20.75 9.27
C VAL A 210 18.19 -21.13 10.69
N PHE A 211 19.35 -21.77 10.89
CA PHE A 211 19.80 -22.19 12.22
C PHE A 211 20.10 -21.00 13.11
N GLU A 212 20.69 -19.95 12.56
CA GLU A 212 20.98 -18.71 13.28
C GLU A 212 19.67 -17.99 13.64
N THR A 213 18.71 -17.92 12.71
CA THR A 213 17.37 -17.37 12.99
C THR A 213 16.70 -18.13 14.13
N PHE A 214 16.77 -19.49 14.11
CA PHE A 214 16.21 -20.33 15.15
C PHE A 214 16.92 -20.12 16.51
N ASN A 215 18.27 -20.09 16.52
CA ASN A 215 19.03 -19.88 17.75
C ASN A 215 18.68 -18.53 18.40
N LYS A 216 18.59 -17.43 17.63
CA LYS A 216 18.15 -16.14 18.13
C LYS A 216 16.74 -16.19 18.73
N ALA A 217 15.82 -16.94 18.12
CA ALA A 217 14.48 -17.11 18.69
C ALA A 217 14.50 -17.79 20.05
N ILE A 218 15.36 -18.81 20.22
CA ILE A 218 15.51 -19.51 21.52
C ILE A 218 16.20 -18.63 22.56
N GLU A 219 17.14 -17.79 22.17
CA GLU A 219 17.78 -16.82 23.09
C GLU A 219 16.75 -15.84 23.66
N VAL A 220 15.80 -15.39 22.84
CA VAL A 220 14.72 -14.47 23.28
C VAL A 220 13.65 -15.22 24.08
N TYR A 221 13.29 -16.44 23.68
CA TYR A 221 12.22 -17.24 24.31
C TYR A 221 12.70 -18.65 24.67
N PRO A 222 13.57 -18.81 25.69
CA PRO A 222 14.25 -20.09 25.98
C PRO A 222 13.30 -21.22 26.42
N ASN A 223 12.14 -20.88 26.96
CA ASN A 223 11.14 -21.84 27.45
C ASN A 223 9.99 -22.08 26.49
N ALA A 224 10.01 -21.47 25.31
CA ALA A 224 8.93 -21.62 24.33
C ALA A 224 8.95 -23.02 23.69
N LYS A 225 7.78 -23.64 23.59
CA LYS A 225 7.58 -24.94 22.95
C LYS A 225 6.46 -24.89 21.90
N PRO A 226 6.59 -24.01 20.88
CA PRO A 226 5.57 -23.87 19.86
C PRO A 226 5.47 -25.06 18.94
N ILE A 227 4.36 -25.17 18.21
CA ILE A 227 4.31 -25.89 16.95
C ILE A 227 5.12 -25.05 15.96
N PHE A 228 6.24 -25.60 15.48
CA PHE A 228 7.14 -24.94 14.55
C PHE A 228 6.82 -25.35 13.12
N HIS A 229 6.18 -24.46 12.36
CA HIS A 229 5.71 -24.75 11.01
C HIS A 229 6.57 -24.06 9.95
N SER A 230 6.96 -24.85 8.93
CA SER A 230 7.74 -24.38 7.79
C SER A 230 7.20 -24.92 6.48
N ASP A 231 7.73 -24.41 5.38
CA ASP A 231 7.65 -25.08 4.09
C ASP A 231 8.55 -26.33 4.07
N ARG A 232 8.69 -26.96 2.89
CA ARG A 232 9.58 -28.12 2.68
C ARG A 232 10.93 -27.72 2.10
N GLY A 233 11.43 -26.55 2.44
CA GLY A 233 12.78 -26.15 2.07
C GLY A 233 13.84 -27.13 2.62
N TYR A 234 14.94 -27.31 1.89
CA TYR A 234 16.00 -28.25 2.26
C TYR A 234 16.61 -27.93 3.65
N GLN A 235 16.56 -26.67 4.08
CA GLN A 235 17.05 -26.25 5.39
C GLN A 235 16.22 -26.87 6.51
N TYR A 236 14.89 -26.87 6.36
CA TYR A 236 13.96 -27.39 7.36
C TYR A 236 13.85 -28.91 7.36
N THR A 237 14.21 -29.55 6.24
CA THR A 237 14.21 -31.02 6.11
C THR A 237 15.51 -31.65 6.60
N SER A 238 16.51 -30.88 7.02
CA SER A 238 17.77 -31.36 7.51
C SER A 238 17.63 -32.10 8.85
N ARG A 239 18.36 -33.20 9.02
CA ARG A 239 18.37 -33.96 10.28
C ARG A 239 18.84 -33.12 11.47
N VAL A 240 19.80 -32.22 11.22
CA VAL A 240 20.32 -31.29 12.25
C VAL A 240 19.25 -30.35 12.74
N PHE A 241 18.44 -29.79 11.84
CA PHE A 241 17.36 -28.89 12.24
C PHE A 241 16.27 -29.61 13.03
N LYS A 242 15.89 -30.82 12.60
CA LYS A 242 14.95 -31.69 13.34
C LYS A 242 15.46 -32.00 14.75
N SER A 243 16.75 -32.32 14.89
CA SER A 243 17.38 -32.57 16.21
C SER A 243 17.30 -31.33 17.10
N LYS A 244 17.59 -30.12 16.55
CA LYS A 244 17.47 -28.85 17.29
C LYS A 244 16.06 -28.63 17.83
N LEU A 245 15.02 -28.83 17.00
CA LEU A 245 13.61 -28.69 17.44
C LEU A 245 13.26 -29.70 18.54
N LEU A 246 13.67 -30.96 18.41
CA LEU A 246 13.42 -31.98 19.41
C LEU A 246 14.12 -31.70 20.75
N THR A 247 15.35 -31.19 20.73
CA THR A 247 16.10 -30.80 21.94
C THR A 247 15.37 -29.71 22.71
N GLN A 248 14.68 -28.79 22.00
CA GLN A 248 13.86 -27.71 22.62
C GLN A 248 12.44 -28.18 22.96
N GLY A 249 12.08 -29.45 22.70
CA GLY A 249 10.73 -29.97 22.94
C GLY A 249 9.66 -29.39 22.03
N MET A 250 10.03 -28.87 20.85
CA MET A 250 9.13 -28.33 19.87
C MET A 250 8.58 -29.36 18.90
N ILE A 251 7.38 -29.16 18.40
CA ILE A 251 6.73 -30.03 17.42
C ILE A 251 6.97 -29.47 16.03
N GLN A 252 7.65 -30.24 15.18
CA GLN A 252 7.84 -29.88 13.77
C GLN A 252 6.56 -30.13 12.96
N SER A 253 6.16 -29.13 12.20
CA SER A 253 5.03 -29.19 11.26
C SER A 253 5.48 -28.67 9.89
N MET A 254 5.05 -29.34 8.81
CA MET A 254 5.43 -28.92 7.45
C MET A 254 4.22 -28.77 6.54
N SER A 255 4.30 -27.81 5.63
CA SER A 255 3.30 -27.60 4.58
C SER A 255 3.15 -28.85 3.72
N ARG A 256 1.94 -29.13 3.26
CA ARG A 256 1.68 -30.22 2.31
C ARG A 256 2.28 -29.89 0.94
N VAL A 257 2.53 -30.96 0.18
CA VAL A 257 3.10 -30.85 -1.16
C VAL A 257 2.18 -30.03 -2.08
N GLY A 258 2.73 -28.98 -2.68
CA GLY A 258 1.97 -28.13 -3.62
C GLY A 258 0.89 -27.26 -2.98
N HIS A 259 0.83 -27.19 -1.65
CA HIS A 259 -0.12 -26.37 -0.90
C HIS A 259 0.60 -25.18 -0.23
N CYS A 260 0.97 -24.16 -1.01
CA CYS A 260 1.57 -22.93 -0.48
C CYS A 260 0.69 -22.22 0.57
N ILE A 261 -0.64 -22.37 0.47
CA ILE A 261 -1.61 -21.84 1.44
C ILE A 261 -1.34 -22.33 2.88
N ASP A 262 -0.64 -23.45 3.07
CA ASP A 262 -0.35 -23.97 4.40
C ASP A 262 0.61 -23.06 5.20
N ASN A 263 1.33 -22.14 4.53
CA ASN A 263 2.17 -21.09 5.15
C ASN A 263 1.68 -19.66 4.83
N ALA A 264 0.39 -19.50 4.57
CA ALA A 264 -0.21 -18.24 4.09
C ALA A 264 0.08 -17.00 4.94
N PRO A 265 0.12 -17.03 6.31
CA PRO A 265 0.44 -15.84 7.09
C PRO A 265 1.85 -15.32 6.83
N MET A 266 2.83 -16.22 6.67
CA MET A 266 4.22 -15.85 6.37
C MET A 266 4.36 -15.30 4.93
N GLU A 267 3.68 -15.93 3.96
CA GLU A 267 3.60 -15.39 2.59
C GLU A 267 2.95 -14.01 2.55
N GLY A 268 1.91 -13.81 3.35
CA GLY A 268 1.25 -12.51 3.51
C GLY A 268 2.19 -11.45 4.09
N PHE A 269 2.95 -11.80 5.11
CA PHE A 269 3.97 -10.92 5.69
C PHE A 269 5.04 -10.52 4.65
N TRP A 270 5.60 -11.50 3.91
CA TRP A 270 6.55 -11.21 2.83
C TRP A 270 5.95 -10.32 1.74
N GLY A 271 4.69 -10.54 1.43
CA GLY A 271 3.97 -9.70 0.47
C GLY A 271 3.92 -8.25 0.90
N ILE A 272 3.57 -8.00 2.17
CA ILE A 272 3.51 -6.66 2.76
C ILE A 272 4.91 -6.03 2.81
N LEU A 273 5.88 -6.72 3.40
CA LEU A 273 7.26 -6.24 3.52
C LEU A 273 7.85 -5.83 2.16
N LYS A 274 7.68 -6.68 1.14
CA LYS A 274 8.20 -6.39 -0.20
C LYS A 274 7.49 -5.22 -0.87
N VAL A 275 6.19 -5.08 -0.67
CA VAL A 275 5.44 -3.95 -1.25
C VAL A 275 5.81 -2.63 -0.60
N GLU A 276 5.98 -2.62 0.72
CA GLU A 276 6.19 -1.38 1.46
C GLU A 276 7.65 -0.91 1.45
N MET A 277 8.58 -1.83 1.42
CA MET A 277 10.00 -1.54 1.53
C MET A 277 10.75 -1.78 0.21
N TYR A 278 10.60 -2.98 -0.39
CA TYR A 278 11.51 -3.41 -1.44
C TYR A 278 11.12 -2.95 -2.85
N TYR A 279 9.85 -3.10 -3.27
CA TYR A 279 9.45 -2.80 -4.66
C TYR A 279 9.39 -1.31 -5.01
N LEU A 280 9.35 -0.45 -4.01
CA LEU A 280 9.30 1.00 -4.17
C LEU A 280 10.69 1.65 -4.13
N ARG A 281 11.72 0.87 -3.85
CA ARG A 281 13.11 1.34 -3.71
C ARG A 281 14.02 0.48 -4.58
N LYS A 282 15.16 1.05 -4.94
CA LYS A 282 16.28 0.32 -5.53
C LYS A 282 17.38 0.23 -4.48
N PHE A 283 17.92 -0.97 -4.30
CA PHE A 283 19.02 -1.22 -3.38
C PHE A 283 20.23 -1.62 -4.19
N ASP A 284 21.29 -0.83 -4.12
CA ASP A 284 22.52 -1.05 -4.85
C ASP A 284 23.49 -1.90 -4.05
N THR A 285 23.46 -1.78 -2.71
CA THR A 285 24.33 -2.53 -1.81
C THR A 285 23.53 -3.35 -0.79
N TYR A 286 24.19 -4.39 -0.27
CA TYR A 286 23.64 -5.27 0.75
C TYR A 286 23.35 -4.48 2.05
N GLU A 287 24.25 -3.56 2.42
CA GLU A 287 24.16 -2.74 3.64
C GLU A 287 22.95 -1.79 3.59
N GLN A 288 22.63 -1.25 2.41
CA GLN A 288 21.42 -0.42 2.23
C GLN A 288 20.14 -1.25 2.45
N LEU A 289 20.14 -2.50 1.98
CA LEU A 289 19.01 -3.41 2.18
C LEU A 289 18.86 -3.78 3.66
N VAL A 290 19.96 -4.14 4.34
CA VAL A 290 19.96 -4.47 5.78
C VAL A 290 19.40 -3.29 6.58
N LYS A 291 19.94 -2.09 6.40
CA LYS A 291 19.47 -0.87 7.09
C LYS A 291 18.01 -0.52 6.83
N ALA A 292 17.44 -0.99 5.74
CA ALA A 292 16.04 -0.75 5.42
C ALA A 292 15.10 -1.80 5.99
N ILE A 293 15.62 -3.00 6.32
CA ILE A 293 14.88 -4.09 6.97
C ILE A 293 14.87 -3.89 8.48
N ASP A 294 16.01 -3.51 9.09
CA ASP A 294 16.15 -3.13 10.50
C ASP A 294 15.37 -1.84 10.82
#